data_04f9c667c6962fe13794ecb364ef4a7f
#
_entry.id   04f9c667c6962fe13794ecb364ef4a7f
#
_cell.length_a   1.000
_cell.length_b   1.000
_cell.length_c   1.000
_cell.angle_alpha   90.00
_cell.angle_beta   90.00
_cell.angle_gamma   90.00
#
_symmetry.space_group_name_H-M   'P 1'
#
loop_
_entity.id
_entity.type
_entity.pdbx_description
1 polymer ?
#
loop_
_entity_poly.entity_id
_entity_poly.type
_entity_poly.pdbx_seq_one_letter_code
_entity_poly.pdbx_strand_id
1 'polypeptide(L)'
;MGRVNYALFLAVVALLPFPQIFLRYACVAWVITWFLELRWFKKPHSPFTIHHSPFLLFGLWFAWNLLSGLWAGDHAAWSAQMERYITFAVLVPPGIWGLNEYYNWRQIGKIFVVSCLCAAFFYPAIMTLLLYHREIIDSHPCLHAMWDYSNFEWFHFYTTNLSHLKHRLFFAAVETMGIVVATKLWYHRRALWLTTSSLIAISVLLTGSRQAAISMAVIVLIALYWWLSQRLNRRVSAGIMIATILVAGALISLHPRIRNINMQEEFRPLLWQTALQHPEDYLWTGLGCGQDGVYLHPKLPENIIPEHLFGASGHCHNQYLQELMELGIFGLLLFILAWLSIPLCAPKDKRRIAILFTVLYVCNMCTDCMFGKYCGIALWAVAILFICAPSLPPDSASDREVCKG
;
A
#
# COMPACT_ATOMS: atom_id res chain seq x y z
N MET A 1 -4.95 23.02 20.37
CA MET A 1 -4.66 22.59 18.98
C MET A 1 -3.99 21.22 18.93
N GLY A 2 -2.85 20.98 19.56
CA GLY A 2 -2.10 19.71 19.42
C GLY A 2 -2.88 18.43 19.73
N ARG A 3 -3.72 18.44 20.76
CA ARG A 3 -4.61 17.27 21.05
C ARG A 3 -5.67 17.06 19.97
N VAL A 4 -6.20 18.13 19.37
CA VAL A 4 -7.17 18.06 18.26
C VAL A 4 -6.50 17.52 17.03
N ASN A 5 -5.31 18.01 16.69
CA ASN A 5 -4.51 17.52 15.57
C ASN A 5 -4.19 16.02 15.73
N TYR A 6 -3.77 15.59 16.91
CA TYR A 6 -3.53 14.19 17.22
C TYR A 6 -4.81 13.33 17.07
N ALA A 7 -5.96 13.80 17.57
CA ALA A 7 -7.23 13.08 17.43
C ALA A 7 -7.64 12.91 15.96
N LEU A 8 -7.44 13.94 15.13
CA LEU A 8 -7.68 13.86 13.69
C LEU A 8 -6.72 12.90 12.99
N PHE A 9 -5.44 12.85 13.40
CA PHE A 9 -4.51 11.84 12.89
C PHE A 9 -4.93 10.42 13.25
N LEU A 10 -5.42 10.20 14.48
CA LEU A 10 -6.00 8.91 14.86
C LEU A 10 -7.21 8.53 14.00
N ALA A 11 -8.05 9.51 13.62
CA ALA A 11 -9.14 9.30 12.68
C ALA A 11 -8.63 8.92 11.28
N VAL A 12 -7.56 9.59 10.78
CA VAL A 12 -6.90 9.22 9.51
C VAL A 12 -6.45 7.76 9.55
N VAL A 13 -5.75 7.37 10.61
CA VAL A 13 -5.24 6.00 10.80
C VAL A 13 -6.39 4.99 10.87
N ALA A 14 -7.45 5.30 11.62
CA ALA A 14 -8.62 4.44 11.76
C ALA A 14 -9.40 4.27 10.44
N LEU A 15 -9.38 5.27 9.57
CA LEU A 15 -10.11 5.25 8.30
C LEU A 15 -9.31 4.65 7.14
N LEU A 16 -8.01 4.34 7.32
CA LEU A 16 -7.18 3.77 6.26
C LEU A 16 -7.78 2.52 5.60
N PRO A 17 -8.33 1.52 6.32
CA PRO A 17 -8.92 0.35 5.69
C PRO A 17 -10.32 0.59 5.11
N PHE A 18 -11.00 1.69 5.45
CA PHE A 18 -12.37 2.00 5.05
C PHE A 18 -12.48 2.79 3.73
N PRO A 19 -13.70 3.09 3.21
CA PRO A 19 -13.89 3.81 1.95
C PRO A 19 -13.15 5.15 1.91
N GLN A 20 -12.59 5.48 0.73
CA GLN A 20 -11.66 6.60 0.55
C GLN A 20 -12.26 7.98 0.85
N ILE A 21 -13.58 8.13 0.69
CA ILE A 21 -14.25 9.41 0.88
C ILE A 21 -14.04 9.96 2.29
N PHE A 22 -14.23 9.12 3.31
CA PHE A 22 -14.05 9.51 4.71
C PHE A 22 -12.57 9.81 5.03
N LEU A 23 -11.67 9.01 4.47
CA LEU A 23 -10.23 9.17 4.63
C LEU A 23 -9.75 10.53 4.08
N ARG A 24 -10.25 10.96 2.91
CA ARG A 24 -9.90 12.25 2.31
C ARG A 24 -10.24 13.42 3.23
N TYR A 25 -11.46 13.47 3.74
CA TYR A 25 -11.88 14.54 4.65
C TYR A 25 -11.08 14.55 5.96
N ALA A 26 -10.79 13.37 6.53
CA ALA A 26 -9.97 13.25 7.74
C ALA A 26 -8.53 13.76 7.50
N CYS A 27 -7.91 13.43 6.36
CA CYS A 27 -6.57 13.91 6.01
C CYS A 27 -6.56 15.44 5.84
N VAL A 28 -7.53 16.01 5.13
CA VAL A 28 -7.63 17.47 4.96
C VAL A 28 -7.77 18.16 6.30
N ALA A 29 -8.69 17.71 7.16
CA ALA A 29 -8.89 18.26 8.49
C ALA A 29 -7.64 18.16 9.36
N TRP A 30 -6.94 17.01 9.33
CA TRP A 30 -5.68 16.82 10.05
C TRP A 30 -4.61 17.79 9.59
N VAL A 31 -4.41 17.94 8.29
CA VAL A 31 -3.38 18.83 7.75
C VAL A 31 -3.69 20.32 8.03
N ILE A 32 -4.93 20.74 7.87
CA ILE A 32 -5.34 22.12 8.22
C ILE A 32 -5.00 22.40 9.69
N THR A 33 -5.35 21.50 10.61
CA THR A 33 -5.04 21.70 12.04
C THR A 33 -3.56 21.66 12.31
N TRP A 34 -2.76 20.89 11.56
CA TRP A 34 -1.30 20.87 11.66
C TRP A 34 -0.69 22.22 11.21
N PHE A 35 -1.13 22.81 10.09
CA PHE A 35 -0.71 24.14 9.66
C PHE A 35 -1.11 25.24 10.63
N LEU A 36 -2.31 25.16 11.19
CA LEU A 36 -2.75 26.09 12.24
C LEU A 36 -1.88 25.97 13.49
N GLU A 37 -1.49 24.75 13.85
CA GLU A 37 -0.60 24.50 14.97
C GLU A 37 0.79 25.11 14.75
N LEU A 38 1.42 24.94 13.57
CA LEU A 38 2.70 25.55 13.22
C LEU A 38 2.70 27.07 13.40
N ARG A 39 1.60 27.75 13.07
CA ARG A 39 1.45 29.20 13.23
C ARG A 39 1.50 29.64 14.70
N TRP A 40 1.05 28.79 15.63
CA TRP A 40 0.99 29.09 17.07
C TRP A 40 2.23 28.63 17.82
N PHE A 41 2.98 27.68 17.30
CA PHE A 41 4.20 27.17 17.90
C PHE A 41 5.43 27.75 17.19
N LYS A 42 6.13 28.66 17.87
CA LYS A 42 7.33 29.37 17.36
C LYS A 42 8.59 28.50 17.21
N LYS A 43 8.54 27.19 17.51
CA LYS A 43 9.69 26.29 17.42
C LYS A 43 9.42 25.16 16.43
N PRO A 44 10.38 24.86 15.53
CA PRO A 44 10.32 23.62 14.77
C PRO A 44 10.30 22.44 15.75
N HIS A 45 9.37 21.51 15.58
CA HIS A 45 9.14 20.41 16.52
C HIS A 45 10.31 19.45 16.63
N SER A 46 11.20 19.40 15.65
CA SER A 46 12.40 18.56 15.66
C SER A 46 13.49 19.12 14.73
N PRO A 47 14.77 19.06 15.11
CA PRO A 47 15.83 19.34 14.15
C PRO A 47 15.80 18.31 13.02
N PHE A 48 16.10 18.76 11.80
CA PHE A 48 16.21 17.86 10.66
C PHE A 48 17.30 16.81 10.93
N THR A 49 16.92 15.54 10.81
CA THR A 49 17.82 14.39 10.97
C THR A 49 17.80 13.52 9.72
N ILE A 50 18.76 12.59 9.61
CA ILE A 50 18.81 11.63 8.49
C ILE A 50 17.53 10.81 8.36
N HIS A 51 16.75 10.65 9.43
CA HIS A 51 15.47 9.97 9.41
C HIS A 51 14.39 10.69 8.58
N HIS A 52 14.57 11.98 8.29
CA HIS A 52 13.69 12.76 7.45
C HIS A 52 14.03 12.69 5.95
N SER A 53 15.17 12.07 5.60
CA SER A 53 15.61 11.95 4.19
C SER A 53 14.57 11.32 3.26
N PRO A 54 13.75 10.31 3.67
CA PRO A 54 12.69 9.80 2.81
C PRO A 54 11.70 10.89 2.38
N PHE A 55 11.28 11.76 3.30
CA PHE A 55 10.36 12.85 2.98
C PHE A 55 10.97 13.85 1.99
N LEU A 56 12.25 14.16 2.16
CA LEU A 56 12.97 15.05 1.23
C LEU A 56 13.03 14.45 -0.18
N LEU A 57 13.41 13.17 -0.30
CA LEU A 57 13.53 12.50 -1.58
C LEU A 57 12.17 12.34 -2.28
N PHE A 58 11.11 12.01 -1.55
CA PHE A 58 9.76 12.01 -2.09
C PHE A 58 9.27 13.42 -2.44
N GLY A 59 9.68 14.43 -1.68
CA GLY A 59 9.41 15.84 -2.01
C GLY A 59 10.10 16.27 -3.31
N LEU A 60 11.36 15.85 -3.53
CA LEU A 60 12.08 16.10 -4.78
C LEU A 60 11.45 15.34 -5.95
N TRP A 61 11.06 14.08 -5.74
CA TRP A 61 10.32 13.30 -6.74
C TRP A 61 8.98 13.99 -7.10
N PHE A 62 8.23 14.48 -6.11
CA PHE A 62 7.01 15.25 -6.36
C PHE A 62 7.29 16.55 -7.12
N ALA A 63 8.35 17.27 -6.78
CA ALA A 63 8.75 18.48 -7.50
C ALA A 63 9.10 18.17 -8.96
N TRP A 64 9.75 17.04 -9.24
CA TRP A 64 10.04 16.59 -10.62
C TRP A 64 8.76 16.27 -11.39
N ASN A 65 7.78 15.60 -10.76
CA ASN A 65 6.44 15.41 -11.33
C ASN A 65 5.76 16.74 -11.66
N LEU A 66 5.85 17.72 -10.77
CA LEU A 66 5.26 19.05 -10.99
C LEU A 66 5.93 19.76 -12.19
N LEU A 67 7.26 19.76 -12.24
CA LEU A 67 8.03 20.37 -13.33
C LEU A 67 7.77 19.68 -14.67
N SER A 68 7.46 18.39 -14.69
CA SER A 68 7.18 17.64 -15.90
C SER A 68 5.97 18.16 -16.69
N GLY A 69 5.10 18.95 -16.03
CA GLY A 69 4.03 19.68 -16.71
C GLY A 69 4.48 20.69 -17.74
N LEU A 70 5.76 21.13 -17.71
CA LEU A 70 6.31 22.06 -18.71
C LEU A 70 6.46 21.42 -20.09
N TRP A 71 6.57 20.10 -20.18
CA TRP A 71 6.70 19.37 -21.43
C TRP A 71 5.62 18.30 -21.65
N ALA A 72 4.66 18.15 -20.73
CA ALA A 72 3.54 17.23 -20.88
C ALA A 72 2.69 17.60 -22.11
N GLY A 73 2.44 16.62 -22.98
CA GLY A 73 1.66 16.83 -24.21
C GLY A 73 0.16 17.07 -23.94
N ASP A 74 -0.40 16.43 -22.90
CA ASP A 74 -1.78 16.60 -22.45
C ASP A 74 -1.80 17.19 -21.02
N HIS A 75 -2.05 18.48 -20.93
CA HIS A 75 -2.14 19.19 -19.64
C HIS A 75 -3.38 18.77 -18.80
N ALA A 76 -4.44 18.25 -19.42
CA ALA A 76 -5.59 17.76 -18.69
C ALA A 76 -5.24 16.46 -17.94
N ALA A 77 -4.54 15.54 -18.61
CA ALA A 77 -4.03 14.31 -17.99
C ALA A 77 -3.01 14.62 -16.87
N TRP A 78 -2.08 15.55 -17.13
CA TRP A 78 -1.13 16.04 -16.13
C TRP A 78 -1.85 16.61 -14.89
N SER A 79 -2.81 17.50 -15.08
CA SER A 79 -3.54 18.12 -13.96
C SER A 79 -4.33 17.09 -13.16
N ALA A 80 -4.96 16.13 -13.82
CA ALA A 80 -5.70 15.04 -13.17
C ALA A 80 -4.78 14.12 -12.32
N GLN A 81 -3.55 13.88 -12.76
CA GLN A 81 -2.56 13.14 -11.98
C GLN A 81 -2.00 13.98 -10.83
N MET A 82 -1.74 15.28 -11.06
CA MET A 82 -1.28 16.22 -10.03
C MET A 82 -2.31 16.40 -8.92
N GLU A 83 -3.61 16.41 -9.23
CA GLU A 83 -4.67 16.42 -8.22
C GLU A 83 -4.53 15.27 -7.21
N ARG A 84 -4.13 14.08 -7.68
CA ARG A 84 -3.85 12.93 -6.80
C ARG A 84 -2.56 13.13 -6.02
N TYR A 85 -1.51 13.63 -6.68
CA TYR A 85 -0.17 13.80 -6.11
C TYR A 85 -0.04 15.02 -5.18
N ILE A 86 -0.96 15.98 -5.23
CA ILE A 86 -0.98 17.09 -4.26
C ILE A 86 -1.00 16.60 -2.81
N THR A 87 -1.47 15.37 -2.61
CA THR A 87 -1.40 14.70 -1.31
C THR A 87 0.03 14.59 -0.77
N PHE A 88 1.04 14.41 -1.65
CA PHE A 88 2.45 14.45 -1.23
C PHE A 88 2.88 15.83 -0.78
N ALA A 89 2.50 16.89 -1.51
CA ALA A 89 2.79 18.27 -1.11
C ALA A 89 2.23 18.61 0.27
N VAL A 90 1.11 17.98 0.61
CA VAL A 90 0.40 18.22 1.87
C VAL A 90 0.94 17.35 3.01
N LEU A 91 1.36 16.11 2.72
CA LEU A 91 1.79 15.14 3.74
C LEU A 91 3.32 15.13 3.98
N VAL A 92 4.13 15.59 3.02
CA VAL A 92 5.58 15.71 3.18
C VAL A 92 5.98 16.74 4.25
N PRO A 93 5.39 17.95 4.32
CA PRO A 93 5.73 18.94 5.33
C PRO A 93 5.64 18.43 6.78
N PRO A 94 4.56 17.77 7.23
CA PRO A 94 4.51 17.17 8.57
C PRO A 94 5.64 16.17 8.85
N GLY A 95 6.11 15.46 7.80
CA GLY A 95 7.22 14.55 7.91
C GLY A 95 8.58 15.25 8.08
N ILE A 96 8.76 16.41 7.46
CA ILE A 96 10.01 17.19 7.54
C ILE A 96 10.04 18.03 8.83
N TRP A 97 9.00 18.78 9.13
CA TRP A 97 8.95 19.66 10.30
C TRP A 97 8.53 18.98 11.59
N GLY A 98 8.08 17.71 11.50
CA GLY A 98 7.73 16.88 12.63
C GLY A 98 6.31 17.07 13.14
N LEU A 99 5.96 16.20 14.06
CA LEU A 99 4.68 16.15 14.75
C LEU A 99 4.88 16.58 16.21
N ASN A 100 3.81 17.02 16.87
CA ASN A 100 3.87 17.46 18.26
C ASN A 100 4.09 16.30 19.26
N GLU A 101 4.36 16.63 20.52
CA GLU A 101 4.63 15.68 21.61
C GLU A 101 3.45 14.78 22.02
N TYR A 102 2.21 15.10 21.59
CA TYR A 102 1.02 14.30 21.91
C TYR A 102 0.96 12.99 21.13
N TYR A 103 1.77 12.82 20.06
CA TYR A 103 1.72 11.63 19.22
C TYR A 103 2.27 10.39 19.93
N ASN A 104 1.36 9.51 20.33
CA ASN A 104 1.68 8.22 20.92
C ASN A 104 1.65 7.12 19.85
N TRP A 105 2.83 6.75 19.34
CA TRP A 105 2.95 5.78 18.25
C TRP A 105 2.46 4.37 18.60
N ARG A 106 2.51 3.98 19.88
CA ARG A 106 1.95 2.71 20.34
C ARG A 106 0.42 2.70 20.28
N GLN A 107 -0.20 3.81 20.66
CA GLN A 107 -1.65 3.98 20.54
C GLN A 107 -2.08 4.04 19.06
N ILE A 108 -1.34 4.76 18.23
CA ILE A 108 -1.55 4.83 16.77
C ILE A 108 -1.52 3.42 16.17
N GLY A 109 -0.49 2.63 16.49
CA GLY A 109 -0.39 1.24 16.02
C GLY A 109 -1.54 0.35 16.48
N LYS A 110 -1.98 0.48 17.77
CA LYS A 110 -3.15 -0.26 18.29
C LYS A 110 -4.43 0.09 17.53
N ILE A 111 -4.69 1.39 17.33
CA ILE A 111 -5.87 1.86 16.59
C ILE A 111 -5.84 1.33 15.16
N PHE A 112 -4.68 1.38 14.51
CA PHE A 112 -4.51 0.85 13.16
C PHE A 112 -4.88 -0.64 13.08
N VAL A 113 -4.33 -1.47 13.96
CA VAL A 113 -4.60 -2.92 13.97
C VAL A 113 -6.07 -3.22 14.29
N VAL A 114 -6.65 -2.52 15.28
CA VAL A 114 -8.08 -2.65 15.60
C VAL A 114 -8.94 -2.25 14.41
N SER A 115 -8.58 -1.18 13.71
CA SER A 115 -9.29 -0.73 12.52
C SER A 115 -9.23 -1.75 11.37
N CYS A 116 -8.07 -2.39 11.15
CA CYS A 116 -7.95 -3.50 10.20
C CYS A 116 -8.86 -4.67 10.61
N LEU A 117 -8.87 -5.07 11.87
CA LEU A 117 -9.80 -6.10 12.36
C LEU A 117 -11.26 -5.72 12.13
N CYS A 118 -11.64 -4.48 12.44
CA CYS A 118 -13.00 -4.01 12.16
C CYS A 118 -13.33 -4.09 10.66
N ALA A 119 -12.43 -3.72 9.79
CA ALA A 119 -12.61 -3.79 8.34
C ALA A 119 -12.68 -5.24 7.84
N ALA A 120 -11.88 -6.15 8.42
CA ALA A 120 -11.91 -7.57 8.11
C ALA A 120 -13.28 -8.22 8.36
N PHE A 121 -14.06 -7.69 9.29
CA PHE A 121 -15.46 -8.10 9.54
C PHE A 121 -16.47 -7.25 8.78
N PHE A 122 -16.24 -5.94 8.68
CA PHE A 122 -17.16 -4.99 8.06
C PHE A 122 -17.44 -5.33 6.59
N TYR A 123 -16.41 -5.57 5.77
CA TYR A 123 -16.62 -5.81 4.34
C TYR A 123 -17.33 -7.14 4.06
N PRO A 124 -16.97 -8.28 4.66
CA PRO A 124 -17.75 -9.50 4.50
C PRO A 124 -19.21 -9.34 4.96
N ALA A 125 -19.42 -8.68 6.11
CA ALA A 125 -20.77 -8.48 6.65
C ALA A 125 -21.65 -7.61 5.70
N ILE A 126 -21.11 -6.45 5.25
CA ILE A 126 -21.87 -5.57 4.37
C ILE A 126 -22.14 -6.23 3.01
N MET A 127 -21.18 -6.99 2.47
CA MET A 127 -21.37 -7.72 1.22
C MET A 127 -22.41 -8.83 1.35
N THR A 128 -22.42 -9.53 2.48
CA THR A 128 -23.46 -10.53 2.78
C THR A 128 -24.84 -9.89 2.90
N LEU A 129 -24.93 -8.73 3.56
CA LEU A 129 -26.19 -7.98 3.65
C LEU A 129 -26.67 -7.47 2.28
N LEU A 130 -25.76 -6.96 1.44
CA LEU A 130 -26.09 -6.50 0.10
C LEU A 130 -26.54 -7.66 -0.80
N LEU A 131 -25.89 -8.82 -0.70
CA LEU A 131 -26.27 -10.01 -1.41
C LEU A 131 -27.67 -10.48 -0.96
N TYR A 132 -27.90 -10.55 0.34
CA TYR A 132 -29.20 -10.91 0.92
C TYR A 132 -30.31 -9.94 0.46
N HIS A 133 -30.05 -8.63 0.46
CA HIS A 133 -31.00 -7.62 -0.01
C HIS A 133 -31.33 -7.81 -1.50
N ARG A 134 -30.33 -8.09 -2.33
CA ARG A 134 -30.52 -8.38 -3.76
C ARG A 134 -31.40 -9.61 -3.98
N GLU A 135 -31.21 -10.67 -3.19
CA GLU A 135 -32.02 -11.88 -3.26
C GLU A 135 -33.49 -11.64 -2.94
N ILE A 136 -33.76 -10.88 -1.88
CA ILE A 136 -35.15 -10.58 -1.47
C ILE A 136 -35.86 -9.73 -2.52
N ILE A 137 -35.17 -8.74 -3.12
CA ILE A 137 -35.77 -7.81 -4.06
C ILE A 137 -35.87 -8.41 -5.45
N ASP A 138 -34.80 -9.07 -5.93
CA ASP A 138 -34.72 -9.58 -7.30
C ASP A 138 -35.25 -11.01 -7.44
N SER A 139 -35.75 -11.62 -6.36
CA SER A 139 -36.26 -13.00 -6.32
C SER A 139 -35.29 -14.06 -6.85
N HIS A 140 -33.99 -13.80 -6.77
CA HIS A 140 -32.94 -14.74 -7.16
C HIS A 140 -32.50 -15.59 -5.97
N PRO A 141 -32.52 -16.94 -6.04
CA PRO A 141 -32.18 -17.83 -4.93
C PRO A 141 -30.68 -17.98 -4.73
N CYS A 142 -29.98 -16.89 -4.35
CA CYS A 142 -28.54 -16.92 -4.16
C CYS A 142 -28.08 -17.49 -2.80
N LEU A 143 -28.95 -17.52 -1.76
CA LEU A 143 -28.59 -18.16 -0.47
C LEU A 143 -28.35 -19.67 -0.65
N HIS A 144 -29.02 -20.32 -1.59
CA HIS A 144 -28.71 -21.70 -1.97
C HIS A 144 -27.33 -21.80 -2.60
N ALA A 145 -26.93 -20.82 -3.40
CA ALA A 145 -25.65 -20.76 -4.09
C ALA A 145 -24.45 -20.54 -3.12
N MET A 146 -24.67 -19.97 -1.94
CA MET A 146 -23.60 -19.86 -0.91
C MET A 146 -23.09 -21.24 -0.46
N TRP A 147 -23.92 -22.28 -0.57
CA TRP A 147 -23.58 -23.67 -0.22
C TRP A 147 -23.25 -24.52 -1.45
N ASP A 148 -23.47 -24.01 -2.64
CA ASP A 148 -23.09 -24.71 -3.87
C ASP A 148 -21.62 -24.41 -4.18
N TYR A 149 -20.77 -25.37 -3.84
CA TYR A 149 -19.32 -25.32 -4.07
C TYR A 149 -18.95 -25.12 -5.54
N SER A 150 -19.87 -25.37 -6.48
CA SER A 150 -19.58 -25.30 -7.91
C SER A 150 -19.52 -23.88 -8.45
N ASN A 151 -20.24 -22.93 -7.87
CA ASN A 151 -20.42 -21.60 -8.46
C ASN A 151 -19.68 -20.47 -7.73
N PHE A 152 -19.28 -20.61 -6.47
CA PHE A 152 -18.59 -19.58 -5.67
C PHE A 152 -19.20 -18.17 -5.81
N GLU A 153 -20.53 -18.06 -5.94
CA GLU A 153 -21.21 -16.79 -6.24
C GLU A 153 -20.98 -15.73 -5.18
N TRP A 154 -20.99 -16.13 -3.89
CA TRP A 154 -20.67 -15.18 -2.82
C TRP A 154 -19.25 -14.60 -2.96
N PHE A 155 -18.25 -15.45 -3.23
CA PHE A 155 -16.87 -15.00 -3.38
C PHE A 155 -16.70 -14.10 -4.61
N HIS A 156 -17.35 -14.46 -5.72
CA HIS A 156 -17.36 -13.65 -6.93
C HIS A 156 -18.06 -12.30 -6.67
N PHE A 157 -19.24 -12.30 -6.04
CA PHE A 157 -19.93 -11.09 -5.62
C PHE A 157 -19.08 -10.24 -4.69
N TYR A 158 -18.46 -10.83 -3.68
CA TYR A 158 -17.57 -10.13 -2.74
C TYR A 158 -16.41 -9.48 -3.47
N THR A 159 -15.66 -10.22 -4.27
CA THR A 159 -14.45 -9.70 -4.96
C THR A 159 -14.78 -8.63 -5.99
N THR A 160 -15.91 -8.72 -6.66
CA THR A 160 -16.37 -7.74 -7.64
C THR A 160 -16.83 -6.45 -6.95
N ASN A 161 -17.71 -6.56 -5.97
CA ASN A 161 -18.30 -5.40 -5.30
C ASN A 161 -17.38 -4.72 -4.30
N LEU A 162 -16.42 -5.44 -3.70
CA LEU A 162 -15.39 -4.83 -2.85
C LEU A 162 -14.67 -3.71 -3.60
N SER A 163 -14.41 -3.90 -4.91
CA SER A 163 -13.72 -2.90 -5.73
C SER A 163 -14.48 -1.57 -5.85
N HIS A 164 -15.81 -1.58 -5.73
CA HIS A 164 -16.63 -0.36 -5.74
C HIS A 164 -16.52 0.43 -4.42
N LEU A 165 -16.38 -0.25 -3.28
CA LEU A 165 -16.24 0.40 -1.97
C LEU A 165 -14.78 0.75 -1.66
N LYS A 166 -13.88 -0.21 -1.90
CA LYS A 166 -12.45 -0.09 -1.67
C LYS A 166 -11.70 -0.96 -2.66
N HIS A 167 -10.80 -0.39 -3.43
CA HIS A 167 -10.00 -1.18 -4.36
C HIS A 167 -9.26 -2.30 -3.63
N ARG A 168 -9.51 -3.54 -4.04
CA ARG A 168 -9.08 -4.77 -3.34
C ARG A 168 -7.58 -4.85 -3.04
N LEU A 169 -6.73 -4.38 -3.96
CA LEU A 169 -5.27 -4.38 -3.76
C LEU A 169 -4.84 -3.45 -2.63
N PHE A 170 -5.38 -2.23 -2.60
CA PHE A 170 -5.06 -1.25 -1.55
C PHE A 170 -5.62 -1.65 -0.19
N PHE A 171 -6.81 -2.24 -0.17
CA PHE A 171 -7.36 -2.82 1.05
C PHE A 171 -6.43 -3.90 1.60
N ALA A 172 -6.02 -4.86 0.76
CA ALA A 172 -5.13 -5.92 1.15
C ALA A 172 -3.73 -5.42 1.57
N ALA A 173 -3.22 -4.34 0.97
CA ALA A 173 -1.96 -3.72 1.38
C ALA A 173 -2.07 -3.11 2.79
N VAL A 174 -3.17 -2.41 3.09
CA VAL A 174 -3.46 -1.88 4.43
C VAL A 174 -3.56 -3.01 5.46
N GLU A 175 -4.31 -4.07 5.15
CA GLU A 175 -4.48 -5.24 6.02
C GLU A 175 -3.14 -5.95 6.26
N THR A 176 -2.34 -6.17 5.23
CA THR A 176 -1.01 -6.79 5.36
C THR A 176 -0.09 -5.94 6.24
N MET A 177 -0.14 -4.62 6.13
CA MET A 177 0.58 -3.73 7.05
C MET A 177 0.04 -3.84 8.49
N GLY A 178 -1.26 -4.09 8.65
CA GLY A 178 -1.89 -4.40 9.95
C GLY A 178 -1.25 -5.60 10.63
N ILE A 179 -0.97 -6.69 9.88
CA ILE A 179 -0.26 -7.87 10.40
C ILE A 179 1.17 -7.50 10.86
N VAL A 180 1.89 -6.70 10.08
CA VAL A 180 3.25 -6.25 10.42
C VAL A 180 3.26 -5.45 11.72
N VAL A 181 2.32 -4.52 11.87
CA VAL A 181 2.18 -3.68 13.08
C VAL A 181 1.71 -4.52 14.28
N ALA A 182 0.76 -5.44 14.09
CA ALA A 182 0.31 -6.37 15.14
C ALA A 182 1.47 -7.21 15.68
N THR A 183 2.35 -7.68 14.79
CA THR A 183 3.55 -8.43 15.17
C THR A 183 4.45 -7.59 16.07
N LYS A 184 4.70 -6.31 15.75
CA LYS A 184 5.51 -5.42 16.61
C LYS A 184 4.87 -5.17 17.97
N LEU A 185 3.54 -5.02 18.02
CA LEU A 185 2.83 -4.65 19.24
C LEU A 185 2.58 -5.83 20.19
N TRP A 186 2.27 -7.02 19.64
CA TRP A 186 1.68 -8.12 20.41
C TRP A 186 2.41 -9.45 20.28
N TYR A 187 3.60 -9.50 19.67
CA TYR A 187 4.34 -10.75 19.53
C TYR A 187 4.49 -11.54 20.85
N HIS A 188 4.68 -10.84 21.97
CA HIS A 188 4.80 -11.48 23.29
C HIS A 188 3.45 -12.02 23.81
N ARG A 189 2.32 -11.52 23.30
CA ARG A 189 0.96 -12.01 23.61
C ARG A 189 0.50 -12.97 22.51
N ARG A 190 1.11 -14.16 22.48
CA ARG A 190 1.01 -15.11 21.35
C ARG A 190 -0.42 -15.36 20.88
N ALA A 191 -1.37 -15.64 21.80
CA ALA A 191 -2.76 -15.89 21.43
C ALA A 191 -3.39 -14.69 20.71
N LEU A 192 -3.26 -13.49 21.29
CA LEU A 192 -3.79 -12.27 20.70
C LEU A 192 -3.15 -11.96 19.33
N TRP A 193 -1.82 -12.09 19.26
CA TRP A 193 -1.10 -11.87 17.99
C TRP A 193 -1.53 -12.87 16.91
N LEU A 194 -1.56 -14.17 17.20
CA LEU A 194 -1.94 -15.20 16.23
C LEU A 194 -3.39 -15.01 15.77
N THR A 195 -4.34 -14.83 16.71
CA THR A 195 -5.76 -14.63 16.35
C THR A 195 -5.94 -13.41 15.47
N THR A 196 -5.36 -12.26 15.86
CA THR A 196 -5.47 -11.01 15.09
C THR A 196 -4.86 -11.17 13.70
N SER A 197 -3.63 -11.68 13.62
CA SER A 197 -2.93 -11.83 12.34
C SER A 197 -3.62 -12.84 11.42
N SER A 198 -4.19 -13.93 11.96
CA SER A 198 -4.94 -14.91 11.19
C SER A 198 -6.24 -14.33 10.62
N LEU A 199 -7.00 -13.58 11.42
CA LEU A 199 -8.24 -12.94 10.95
C LEU A 199 -7.96 -11.92 9.83
N ILE A 200 -6.92 -11.10 10.01
CA ILE A 200 -6.52 -10.14 8.98
C ILE A 200 -5.99 -10.87 7.73
N ALA A 201 -5.21 -11.94 7.88
CA ALA A 201 -4.71 -12.73 6.75
C ALA A 201 -5.86 -13.37 5.95
N ILE A 202 -6.88 -13.90 6.64
CA ILE A 202 -8.11 -14.41 5.99
C ILE A 202 -8.77 -13.28 5.18
N SER A 203 -8.90 -12.09 5.74
CA SER A 203 -9.46 -10.93 5.04
C SER A 203 -8.66 -10.60 3.76
N VAL A 204 -7.32 -10.62 3.83
CA VAL A 204 -6.47 -10.41 2.63
C VAL A 204 -6.74 -11.48 1.57
N LEU A 205 -6.84 -12.76 1.95
CA LEU A 205 -7.11 -13.85 1.02
C LEU A 205 -8.51 -13.75 0.39
N LEU A 206 -9.51 -13.33 1.17
CA LEU A 206 -10.87 -13.10 0.68
C LEU A 206 -10.95 -12.01 -0.40
N THR A 207 -10.00 -11.07 -0.48
CA THR A 207 -9.98 -10.08 -1.57
C THR A 207 -9.85 -10.70 -2.96
N GLY A 208 -9.44 -11.96 -3.07
CA GLY A 208 -9.16 -12.64 -4.33
C GLY A 208 -8.00 -12.03 -5.14
N SER A 209 -7.26 -11.09 -4.56
CA SER A 209 -6.13 -10.45 -5.22
C SER A 209 -4.90 -11.35 -5.19
N ARG A 210 -4.53 -11.93 -6.34
CA ARG A 210 -3.31 -12.74 -6.51
C ARG A 210 -2.05 -11.98 -6.05
N GLN A 211 -1.97 -10.73 -6.43
CA GLN A 211 -0.87 -9.83 -6.07
C GLN A 211 -0.75 -9.62 -4.56
N ALA A 212 -1.87 -9.38 -3.89
CA ALA A 212 -1.89 -9.18 -2.44
C ALA A 212 -1.46 -10.46 -1.70
N ALA A 213 -1.91 -11.63 -2.16
CA ALA A 213 -1.50 -12.91 -1.59
C ALA A 213 0.00 -13.14 -1.75
N ILE A 214 0.58 -12.83 -2.92
CA ILE A 214 2.03 -12.92 -3.17
C ILE A 214 2.78 -11.96 -2.26
N SER A 215 2.37 -10.69 -2.18
CA SER A 215 3.03 -9.70 -1.32
C SER A 215 3.01 -10.10 0.15
N MET A 216 1.88 -10.61 0.64
CA MET A 216 1.75 -11.13 2.01
C MET A 216 2.65 -12.34 2.22
N ALA A 217 2.69 -13.28 1.27
CA ALA A 217 3.57 -14.45 1.36
C ALA A 217 5.05 -14.06 1.43
N VAL A 218 5.50 -13.11 0.60
CA VAL A 218 6.89 -12.60 0.63
C VAL A 218 7.21 -11.99 2.01
N ILE A 219 6.29 -11.20 2.58
CA ILE A 219 6.48 -10.60 3.91
C ILE A 219 6.56 -11.68 4.99
N VAL A 220 5.68 -12.68 4.94
CA VAL A 220 5.70 -13.81 5.89
C VAL A 220 7.01 -14.59 5.77
N LEU A 221 7.48 -14.86 4.55
CA LEU A 221 8.75 -15.52 4.31
C LEU A 221 9.94 -14.74 4.88
N ILE A 222 10.01 -13.43 4.67
CA ILE A 222 11.06 -12.59 5.26
C ILE A 222 11.01 -12.62 6.79
N ALA A 223 9.83 -12.50 7.38
CA ALA A 223 9.64 -12.56 8.81
C ALA A 223 10.05 -13.96 9.37
N LEU A 224 9.69 -15.03 8.68
CA LEU A 224 10.08 -16.40 9.01
C LEU A 224 11.60 -16.59 8.94
N TYR A 225 12.25 -16.07 7.88
CA TYR A 225 13.72 -16.11 7.78
C TYR A 225 14.38 -15.40 8.97
N TRP A 226 13.92 -14.23 9.37
CA TRP A 226 14.46 -13.53 10.54
C TRP A 226 14.26 -14.31 11.82
N TRP A 227 13.11 -14.94 11.99
CA TRP A 227 12.82 -15.77 13.17
C TRP A 227 13.72 -17.04 13.19
N LEU A 228 13.87 -17.71 12.06
CA LEU A 228 14.76 -18.90 11.94
C LEU A 228 16.22 -18.53 12.18
N SER A 229 16.70 -17.42 11.60
CA SER A 229 18.09 -16.98 11.71
C SER A 229 18.53 -16.57 13.13
N GLN A 230 17.57 -16.35 14.04
CA GLN A 230 17.84 -16.16 15.46
C GLN A 230 17.99 -17.47 16.23
N ARG A 231 17.54 -18.59 15.69
CA ARG A 231 17.53 -19.91 16.33
C ARG A 231 18.46 -20.91 15.66
N LEU A 232 18.71 -20.74 14.38
CA LEU A 232 19.48 -21.64 13.54
C LEU A 232 20.63 -20.87 12.86
N ASN A 233 21.64 -21.61 12.38
CA ASN A 233 22.67 -21.03 11.54
C ASN A 233 22.04 -20.37 10.30
N ARG A 234 22.54 -19.20 9.90
CA ARG A 234 22.05 -18.43 8.74
C ARG A 234 22.01 -19.25 7.44
N ARG A 235 22.99 -20.16 7.22
CA ARG A 235 23.01 -21.03 6.05
C ARG A 235 21.87 -22.05 6.07
N VAL A 236 21.60 -22.64 7.24
CA VAL A 236 20.47 -23.56 7.43
C VAL A 236 19.14 -22.84 7.25
N SER A 237 19.00 -21.66 7.84
CA SER A 237 17.80 -20.82 7.68
C SER A 237 17.56 -20.48 6.20
N ALA A 238 18.60 -20.09 5.46
CA ALA A 238 18.52 -19.83 4.02
C ALA A 238 18.13 -21.09 3.23
N GLY A 239 18.70 -22.25 3.56
CA GLY A 239 18.34 -23.53 2.93
C GLY A 239 16.87 -23.89 3.15
N ILE A 240 16.35 -23.74 4.37
CA ILE A 240 14.92 -23.96 4.67
C ILE A 240 14.06 -23.01 3.85
N MET A 241 14.43 -21.72 3.74
CA MET A 241 13.68 -20.74 2.96
C MET A 241 13.65 -21.09 1.47
N ILE A 242 14.79 -21.46 0.90
CA ILE A 242 14.86 -21.88 -0.50
C ILE A 242 13.97 -23.12 -0.73
N ALA A 243 14.07 -24.12 0.14
CA ALA A 243 13.22 -25.31 0.07
C ALA A 243 11.73 -24.96 0.16
N THR A 244 11.34 -24.07 1.08
CA THR A 244 9.95 -23.59 1.21
C THR A 244 9.47 -22.90 -0.07
N ILE A 245 10.28 -22.04 -0.67
CA ILE A 245 9.95 -21.34 -1.92
C ILE A 245 9.81 -22.33 -3.07
N LEU A 246 10.72 -23.30 -3.18
CA LEU A 246 10.66 -24.31 -4.23
C LEU A 246 9.42 -25.21 -4.10
N VAL A 247 9.11 -25.66 -2.88
CA VAL A 247 7.91 -26.49 -2.63
C VAL A 247 6.64 -25.68 -2.89
N ALA A 248 6.56 -24.43 -2.40
CA ALA A 248 5.43 -23.56 -2.67
C ALA A 248 5.27 -23.28 -4.18
N GLY A 249 6.35 -23.00 -4.88
CA GLY A 249 6.35 -22.80 -6.34
C GLY A 249 5.87 -24.05 -7.10
N ALA A 250 6.34 -25.24 -6.70
CA ALA A 250 5.89 -26.50 -7.29
C ALA A 250 4.40 -26.75 -7.03
N LEU A 251 3.92 -26.54 -5.81
CA LEU A 251 2.48 -26.68 -5.49
C LEU A 251 1.61 -25.68 -6.26
N ILE A 252 2.09 -24.46 -6.40
CA ILE A 252 1.42 -23.40 -7.15
C ILE A 252 1.35 -23.76 -8.64
N SER A 253 2.43 -24.29 -9.23
CA SER A 253 2.47 -24.70 -10.64
C SER A 253 1.54 -25.86 -10.97
N LEU A 254 1.19 -26.70 -9.98
CA LEU A 254 0.23 -27.78 -10.13
C LEU A 254 -1.22 -27.31 -10.07
N HIS A 255 -1.48 -26.07 -9.61
CA HIS A 255 -2.84 -25.56 -9.49
C HIS A 255 -3.46 -25.33 -10.87
N PRO A 256 -4.66 -25.89 -11.19
CA PRO A 256 -5.27 -25.84 -12.52
C PRO A 256 -5.43 -24.41 -13.07
N ARG A 257 -5.76 -23.45 -12.21
CA ARG A 257 -5.92 -22.03 -12.61
C ARG A 257 -4.61 -21.38 -13.07
N ILE A 258 -3.45 -21.83 -12.56
CA ILE A 258 -2.15 -21.28 -12.97
C ILE A 258 -1.67 -22.01 -14.22
N ARG A 259 -1.89 -23.30 -14.29
CA ARG A 259 -1.56 -24.11 -15.48
C ARG A 259 -2.34 -23.67 -16.72
N ASN A 260 -3.58 -23.18 -16.54
CA ASN A 260 -4.46 -22.76 -17.61
C ASN A 260 -4.56 -21.22 -17.74
N ILE A 261 -3.58 -20.46 -17.21
CA ILE A 261 -3.51 -19.00 -17.49
C ILE A 261 -3.29 -18.83 -18.98
N ASN A 262 -4.31 -18.34 -19.68
CA ASN A 262 -4.16 -17.86 -21.02
C ASN A 262 -3.49 -16.48 -20.99
N MET A 263 -2.17 -16.47 -21.22
CA MET A 263 -1.39 -15.21 -21.23
C MET A 263 -1.88 -14.21 -22.28
N GLN A 264 -2.64 -14.69 -23.29
CA GLN A 264 -3.22 -13.84 -24.31
C GLN A 264 -4.47 -13.06 -23.81
N GLU A 265 -5.12 -13.54 -22.74
CA GLU A 265 -6.26 -12.86 -22.11
C GLU A 265 -5.83 -11.85 -21.03
N GLU A 266 -4.58 -11.89 -20.59
CA GLU A 266 -4.04 -10.93 -19.62
C GLU A 266 -3.52 -9.71 -20.38
N PHE A 267 -4.24 -8.60 -20.33
CA PHE A 267 -3.89 -7.36 -21.05
C PHE A 267 -2.61 -6.67 -20.52
N ARG A 268 -2.19 -6.92 -19.26
CA ARG A 268 -1.00 -6.28 -18.67
C ARG A 268 0.32 -6.59 -19.40
N PRO A 269 0.62 -7.84 -19.79
CA PRO A 269 1.82 -8.12 -20.60
C PRO A 269 1.83 -7.36 -21.92
N LEU A 270 0.66 -7.20 -22.55
CA LEU A 270 0.54 -6.43 -23.79
C LEU A 270 0.83 -4.93 -23.55
N LEU A 271 0.29 -4.35 -22.46
CA LEU A 271 0.60 -2.97 -22.07
C LEU A 271 2.11 -2.77 -21.88
N TRP A 272 2.75 -3.66 -21.16
CA TRP A 272 4.20 -3.57 -20.90
C TRP A 272 5.03 -3.76 -22.17
N GLN A 273 4.64 -4.71 -23.01
CA GLN A 273 5.28 -4.92 -24.30
C GLN A 273 5.15 -3.67 -25.18
N THR A 274 3.94 -3.09 -25.30
CA THR A 274 3.71 -1.86 -26.07
C THR A 274 4.51 -0.69 -25.52
N ALA A 275 4.54 -0.55 -24.17
CA ALA A 275 5.35 0.50 -23.55
C ALA A 275 6.84 0.35 -23.90
N LEU A 276 7.38 -0.86 -23.91
CA LEU A 276 8.81 -1.11 -24.15
C LEU A 276 9.20 -1.17 -25.63
N GLN A 277 8.28 -0.99 -26.57
CA GLN A 277 8.60 -0.99 -28.02
C GLN A 277 9.39 0.24 -28.47
N HIS A 278 9.13 1.41 -27.87
CA HIS A 278 9.73 2.69 -28.25
C HIS A 278 10.23 3.46 -27.03
N PRO A 279 11.22 2.92 -26.28
CA PRO A 279 11.76 3.58 -25.09
C PRO A 279 12.47 4.89 -25.41
N GLU A 280 12.96 5.07 -26.65
CA GLU A 280 13.58 6.30 -27.13
C GLU A 280 12.70 7.53 -26.99
N ASP A 281 11.37 7.36 -27.02
CA ASP A 281 10.40 8.47 -26.94
C ASP A 281 10.38 9.11 -25.54
N TYR A 282 10.78 8.36 -24.48
CA TYR A 282 10.59 8.80 -23.09
C TYR A 282 11.76 8.50 -22.15
N LEU A 283 12.79 7.77 -22.61
CA LEU A 283 13.85 7.24 -21.74
C LEU A 283 14.53 8.32 -20.88
N TRP A 284 14.83 9.49 -21.45
CA TRP A 284 15.63 10.50 -20.77
C TRP A 284 14.80 11.41 -19.87
N THR A 285 13.85 12.13 -20.44
CA THR A 285 13.06 13.17 -19.72
C THR A 285 11.66 12.73 -19.38
N GLY A 286 11.19 11.64 -19.98
CA GLY A 286 9.80 11.20 -19.90
C GLY A 286 8.85 12.04 -20.78
N LEU A 287 7.60 11.58 -20.84
CA LEU A 287 6.51 12.24 -21.57
C LEU A 287 5.83 13.35 -20.77
N GLY A 288 6.10 13.41 -19.47
CA GLY A 288 5.37 14.22 -18.50
C GLY A 288 4.43 13.35 -17.64
N CYS A 289 4.18 13.78 -16.41
CA CYS A 289 3.33 13.09 -15.47
C CYS A 289 1.90 12.93 -16.01
N GLY A 290 1.30 11.75 -15.85
CA GLY A 290 -0.04 11.42 -16.34
C GLY A 290 -0.13 11.09 -17.82
N GLN A 291 1.01 11.01 -18.55
CA GLN A 291 1.02 10.79 -20.00
C GLN A 291 1.11 9.32 -20.40
N ASP A 292 1.35 8.39 -19.47
CA ASP A 292 1.52 6.97 -19.81
C ASP A 292 0.28 6.38 -20.50
N GLY A 293 -0.91 6.65 -19.98
CA GLY A 293 -2.17 6.22 -20.59
C GLY A 293 -2.44 6.88 -21.94
N VAL A 294 -2.17 8.19 -22.05
CA VAL A 294 -2.32 8.96 -23.31
C VAL A 294 -1.43 8.39 -24.41
N TYR A 295 -0.20 8.02 -24.06
CA TYR A 295 0.76 7.43 -24.99
C TYR A 295 0.42 6.00 -25.40
N LEU A 296 -0.07 5.18 -24.48
CA LEU A 296 -0.34 3.77 -24.71
C LEU A 296 -1.65 3.55 -25.48
N HIS A 297 -2.70 4.30 -25.14
CA HIS A 297 -4.05 4.09 -25.68
C HIS A 297 -4.11 3.97 -27.22
N PRO A 298 -3.54 4.89 -28.02
CA PRO A 298 -3.62 4.81 -29.48
C PRO A 298 -2.77 3.68 -30.10
N LYS A 299 -1.86 3.08 -29.32
CA LYS A 299 -0.94 2.01 -29.77
C LYS A 299 -1.46 0.61 -29.49
N LEU A 300 -2.59 0.49 -28.77
CA LEU A 300 -3.17 -0.78 -28.39
C LEU A 300 -4.29 -1.18 -29.38
N PRO A 301 -4.47 -2.49 -29.65
CA PRO A 301 -5.53 -2.98 -30.50
C PRO A 301 -6.92 -2.67 -29.91
N GLU A 302 -7.83 -2.09 -30.69
CA GLU A 302 -9.19 -1.69 -30.28
C GLU A 302 -10.02 -2.83 -29.68
N ASN A 303 -9.83 -4.06 -30.18
CA ASN A 303 -10.58 -5.25 -29.75
C ASN A 303 -10.12 -5.83 -28.39
N ILE A 304 -9.02 -5.35 -27.84
CA ILE A 304 -8.43 -5.89 -26.58
C ILE A 304 -8.72 -4.98 -25.39
N ILE A 305 -9.12 -3.73 -25.65
CA ILE A 305 -9.30 -2.72 -24.61
C ILE A 305 -10.78 -2.62 -24.24
N PRO A 306 -11.17 -3.11 -23.06
CA PRO A 306 -12.48 -2.75 -22.53
C PRO A 306 -12.50 -1.22 -22.30
N GLU A 307 -13.50 -0.52 -22.87
CA GLU A 307 -13.66 0.94 -22.74
C GLU A 307 -13.53 1.47 -21.31
N HIS A 308 -13.93 0.67 -20.32
CA HIS A 308 -13.84 1.03 -18.90
C HIS A 308 -12.43 0.98 -18.31
N LEU A 309 -11.43 0.41 -19.00
CA LEU A 309 -10.02 0.37 -18.53
C LEU A 309 -9.23 1.60 -18.95
N PHE A 310 -9.64 2.30 -20.00
CA PHE A 310 -8.98 3.47 -20.55
C PHE A 310 -9.83 4.75 -20.51
N GLY A 311 -10.69 4.90 -19.52
CA GLY A 311 -11.16 6.24 -19.21
C GLY A 311 -9.96 7.19 -19.01
N ALA A 312 -10.16 8.50 -18.88
CA ALA A 312 -9.13 9.54 -18.69
C ALA A 312 -8.06 9.29 -17.59
N SER A 313 -8.03 8.09 -17.01
CA SER A 313 -7.12 7.63 -15.95
C SER A 313 -6.46 6.27 -16.27
N GLY A 314 -6.39 5.86 -17.54
CA GLY A 314 -5.63 4.67 -17.94
C GLY A 314 -4.17 4.77 -17.50
N HIS A 315 -3.58 3.67 -17.04
CA HIS A 315 -2.17 3.59 -16.64
C HIS A 315 -1.62 2.20 -16.96
N CYS A 316 -0.29 2.09 -17.04
CA CYS A 316 0.37 0.84 -17.46
C CYS A 316 0.32 -0.31 -16.43
N HIS A 317 -0.33 -0.16 -15.29
CA HIS A 317 -0.39 -1.16 -14.21
C HIS A 317 0.97 -1.68 -13.73
N ASN A 318 1.99 -0.82 -13.78
CA ASN A 318 3.32 -1.05 -13.23
C ASN A 318 3.92 0.30 -12.89
N GLN A 319 4.10 0.58 -11.59
CA GLN A 319 4.56 1.89 -11.12
C GLN A 319 5.95 2.24 -11.66
N TYR A 320 6.86 1.26 -11.79
CA TYR A 320 8.21 1.54 -12.27
C TYR A 320 8.21 1.90 -13.76
N LEU A 321 7.39 1.22 -14.54
CA LEU A 321 7.24 1.52 -15.95
C LEU A 321 6.53 2.86 -16.14
N GLN A 322 5.53 3.17 -15.31
CA GLN A 322 4.89 4.48 -15.29
C GLN A 322 5.91 5.59 -15.01
N GLU A 323 6.73 5.44 -13.96
CA GLU A 323 7.76 6.42 -13.60
C GLU A 323 8.77 6.62 -14.75
N LEU A 324 9.17 5.53 -15.42
CA LEU A 324 10.07 5.61 -16.57
C LEU A 324 9.43 6.33 -17.75
N MET A 325 8.17 6.01 -18.07
CA MET A 325 7.45 6.63 -19.19
C MET A 325 7.15 8.11 -18.92
N GLU A 326 6.70 8.44 -17.72
CA GLU A 326 6.28 9.79 -17.37
C GLU A 326 7.45 10.74 -17.06
N LEU A 327 8.48 10.25 -16.36
CA LEU A 327 9.54 11.08 -15.78
C LEU A 327 10.95 10.74 -16.29
N GLY A 328 11.05 9.76 -17.17
CA GLY A 328 12.32 9.27 -17.69
C GLY A 328 13.19 8.57 -16.66
N ILE A 329 14.43 8.26 -17.04
CA ILE A 329 15.37 7.55 -16.18
C ILE A 329 15.70 8.33 -14.90
N PHE A 330 15.76 9.66 -14.98
CA PHE A 330 16.05 10.51 -13.81
C PHE A 330 14.95 10.44 -12.78
N GLY A 331 13.67 10.51 -13.20
CA GLY A 331 12.51 10.37 -12.30
C GLY A 331 12.44 8.99 -11.69
N LEU A 332 12.66 7.94 -12.48
CA LEU A 332 12.69 6.55 -12.00
C LEU A 332 13.81 6.34 -10.97
N LEU A 333 15.03 6.83 -11.21
CA LEU A 333 16.14 6.71 -10.27
C LEU A 333 15.84 7.46 -8.97
N LEU A 334 15.31 8.67 -9.05
CA LEU A 334 14.91 9.44 -7.87
C LEU A 334 13.83 8.71 -7.05
N PHE A 335 12.85 8.11 -7.74
CA PHE A 335 11.81 7.29 -7.12
C PHE A 335 12.38 6.07 -6.40
N ILE A 336 13.29 5.32 -7.05
CA ILE A 336 13.98 4.18 -6.45
C ILE A 336 14.79 4.60 -5.23
N LEU A 337 15.56 5.70 -5.32
CA LEU A 337 16.33 6.23 -4.21
C LEU A 337 15.43 6.64 -3.03
N ALA A 338 14.27 7.25 -3.31
CA ALA A 338 13.30 7.60 -2.29
C ALA A 338 12.80 6.34 -1.55
N TRP A 339 12.51 5.25 -2.24
CA TRP A 339 12.09 3.98 -1.62
C TRP A 339 13.22 3.31 -0.84
N LEU A 340 14.43 3.28 -1.36
CA LEU A 340 15.60 2.72 -0.67
C LEU A 340 15.96 3.52 0.59
N SER A 341 15.70 4.81 0.61
CA SER A 341 15.97 5.65 1.78
C SER A 341 15.15 5.26 3.01
N ILE A 342 13.94 4.70 2.82
CA ILE A 342 13.05 4.33 3.93
C ILE A 342 13.73 3.33 4.89
N PRO A 343 14.18 2.13 4.45
CA PRO A 343 14.84 1.19 5.34
C PRO A 343 16.26 1.62 5.75
N LEU A 344 16.96 2.39 4.91
CA LEU A 344 18.33 2.85 5.20
C LEU A 344 18.35 3.91 6.29
N CYS A 345 17.40 4.85 6.26
CA CYS A 345 17.31 5.96 7.21
C CYS A 345 16.41 5.65 8.43
N ALA A 346 15.73 4.52 8.45
CA ALA A 346 14.88 4.13 9.59
C ALA A 346 15.70 3.91 10.87
N PRO A 347 15.18 4.32 12.05
CA PRO A 347 15.75 3.97 13.35
C PRO A 347 15.94 2.45 13.49
N LYS A 348 16.99 2.02 14.21
CA LYS A 348 17.36 0.59 14.31
C LYS A 348 16.21 -0.30 14.79
N ASP A 349 15.42 0.16 15.76
CA ASP A 349 14.26 -0.54 16.31
C ASP A 349 13.07 -0.65 15.36
N LYS A 350 13.00 0.20 14.31
CA LYS A 350 11.95 0.22 13.30
C LYS A 350 12.42 -0.28 11.93
N ARG A 351 13.71 -0.55 11.75
CA ARG A 351 14.28 -0.94 10.45
C ARG A 351 13.62 -2.18 9.85
N ARG A 352 13.26 -3.18 10.66
CA ARG A 352 12.54 -4.36 10.17
C ARG A 352 11.17 -4.02 9.61
N ILE A 353 10.42 -3.15 10.29
CA ILE A 353 9.12 -2.67 9.79
C ILE A 353 9.31 -1.89 8.50
N ALA A 354 10.32 -1.02 8.44
CA ALA A 354 10.65 -0.26 7.25
C ALA A 354 10.96 -1.16 6.04
N ILE A 355 11.74 -2.23 6.24
CA ILE A 355 12.03 -3.22 5.20
C ILE A 355 10.73 -3.91 4.75
N LEU A 356 9.90 -4.41 5.67
CA LEU A 356 8.64 -5.08 5.32
C LEU A 356 7.67 -4.15 4.60
N PHE A 357 7.58 -2.90 5.03
CA PHE A 357 6.78 -1.87 4.36
C PHE A 357 7.28 -1.59 2.94
N THR A 358 8.60 -1.39 2.78
CA THR A 358 9.20 -1.17 1.46
C THR A 358 8.95 -2.36 0.54
N VAL A 359 9.16 -3.59 1.03
CA VAL A 359 8.90 -4.83 0.27
C VAL A 359 7.43 -4.93 -0.12
N LEU A 360 6.49 -4.62 0.79
CA LEU A 360 5.06 -4.60 0.48
C LEU A 360 4.74 -3.72 -0.73
N TYR A 361 5.24 -2.49 -0.71
CA TYR A 361 5.02 -1.56 -1.82
C TYR A 361 5.74 -2.00 -3.10
N VAL A 362 7.02 -2.35 -3.00
CA VAL A 362 7.82 -2.81 -4.15
C VAL A 362 7.14 -3.97 -4.87
N CYS A 363 6.66 -4.97 -4.13
CA CYS A 363 5.93 -6.11 -4.71
C CYS A 363 4.61 -5.66 -5.39
N ASN A 364 3.84 -4.78 -4.74
CA ASN A 364 2.56 -4.33 -5.31
C ASN A 364 2.76 -3.40 -6.51
N MET A 365 3.82 -2.60 -6.53
CA MET A 365 4.18 -1.71 -7.63
C MET A 365 4.59 -2.43 -8.92
N CYS A 366 5.01 -3.68 -8.84
CA CYS A 366 5.34 -4.48 -10.01
C CYS A 366 4.12 -4.75 -10.92
N THR A 367 2.90 -4.69 -10.38
CA THR A 367 1.68 -5.07 -11.12
C THR A 367 0.53 -4.07 -10.99
N ASP A 368 0.75 -2.97 -10.28
CA ASP A 368 -0.22 -1.88 -10.19
C ASP A 368 0.47 -0.56 -9.81
N CYS A 369 -0.20 0.57 -10.05
CA CYS A 369 0.30 1.89 -9.72
C CYS A 369 -0.18 2.29 -8.33
N MET A 370 0.63 2.00 -7.30
CA MET A 370 0.27 2.23 -5.89
C MET A 370 0.00 3.71 -5.58
N PHE A 371 0.66 4.62 -6.28
CA PHE A 371 0.44 6.07 -6.14
C PHE A 371 -0.63 6.62 -7.09
N GLY A 372 -1.17 5.80 -7.99
CA GLY A 372 -2.33 6.14 -8.81
C GLY A 372 -3.65 6.31 -8.03
N LYS A 373 -3.69 5.94 -6.75
CA LYS A 373 -4.87 6.04 -5.88
C LYS A 373 -4.53 6.73 -4.56
N TYR A 374 -5.42 7.60 -4.11
CA TYR A 374 -5.27 8.35 -2.86
C TYR A 374 -4.98 7.47 -1.63
N CYS A 375 -5.61 6.29 -1.52
CA CYS A 375 -5.39 5.39 -0.38
C CYS A 375 -3.98 4.80 -0.33
N GLY A 376 -3.31 4.61 -1.47
CA GLY A 376 -1.91 4.20 -1.51
C GLY A 376 -1.01 5.30 -0.96
N ILE A 377 -1.22 6.55 -1.37
CA ILE A 377 -0.46 7.69 -0.86
C ILE A 377 -0.71 7.90 0.65
N ALA A 378 -1.96 7.77 1.11
CA ALA A 378 -2.28 7.92 2.53
C ALA A 378 -1.65 6.83 3.40
N LEU A 379 -1.67 5.56 2.96
CA LEU A 379 -0.97 4.47 3.65
C LEU A 379 0.54 4.73 3.70
N TRP A 380 1.14 5.15 2.58
CA TRP A 380 2.54 5.54 2.50
C TRP A 380 2.87 6.61 3.54
N ALA A 381 2.11 7.70 3.58
CA ALA A 381 2.36 8.82 4.47
C ALA A 381 2.28 8.44 5.95
N VAL A 382 1.22 7.72 6.35
CA VAL A 382 1.06 7.26 7.75
C VAL A 382 2.17 6.29 8.12
N ALA A 383 2.54 5.36 7.23
CA ALA A 383 3.59 4.39 7.51
C ALA A 383 4.97 5.04 7.64
N ILE A 384 5.32 6.00 6.76
CA ILE A 384 6.62 6.71 6.85
C ILE A 384 6.67 7.60 8.09
N LEU A 385 5.60 8.31 8.42
CA LEU A 385 5.52 9.08 9.66
C LEU A 385 5.75 8.18 10.88
N PHE A 386 5.15 6.98 10.90
CA PHE A 386 5.37 6.00 11.96
C PHE A 386 6.82 5.47 11.98
N ILE A 387 7.38 5.15 10.83
CA ILE A 387 8.74 4.60 10.69
C ILE A 387 9.78 5.64 11.10
N CYS A 388 9.68 6.87 10.62
CA CYS A 388 10.65 7.94 10.86
C CYS A 388 10.49 8.61 12.23
N ALA A 389 9.38 8.38 12.93
CA ALA A 389 9.18 8.90 14.28
C ALA A 389 10.28 8.42 15.26
N PRO A 390 10.65 9.23 16.26
CA PRO A 390 11.59 8.82 17.31
C PRO A 390 11.15 7.52 17.98
N SER A 391 12.12 6.74 18.44
CA SER A 391 11.85 5.53 19.23
C SER A 391 11.16 5.90 20.54
N LEU A 392 10.10 5.14 20.88
CA LEU A 392 9.43 5.34 22.16
C LEU A 392 10.35 4.92 23.31
N PRO A 393 10.39 5.66 24.42
CA PRO A 393 10.98 5.14 25.64
C PRO A 393 10.25 3.85 26.08
N PRO A 394 10.94 2.87 26.61
CA PRO A 394 10.30 1.64 27.11
C PRO A 394 9.31 1.96 28.23
N ASP A 395 8.05 1.54 28.06
CA ASP A 395 6.90 1.91 28.94
C ASP A 395 6.94 1.31 30.36
N SER A 396 7.84 0.35 30.64
CA SER A 396 7.92 -0.29 31.98
C SER A 396 9.28 -0.95 32.25
N ALA A 397 9.53 -1.24 33.52
CA ALA A 397 10.72 -2.00 33.96
C ALA A 397 10.76 -3.40 33.29
N SER A 398 9.61 -4.01 32.98
CA SER A 398 9.50 -5.30 32.29
C SER A 398 9.97 -5.26 30.83
N ASP A 399 9.80 -4.12 30.13
CA ASP A 399 10.24 -3.97 28.76
C ASP A 399 11.75 -3.71 28.65
N ARG A 400 12.39 -3.28 29.77
CA ARG A 400 13.85 -3.06 29.83
C ARG A 400 14.65 -4.36 29.93
N GLU A 401 14.09 -5.42 30.50
CA GLU A 401 14.77 -6.72 30.57
C GLU A 401 14.79 -7.45 29.24
N VAL A 402 13.76 -7.27 28.41
CA VAL A 402 13.64 -7.91 27.09
C VAL A 402 14.61 -7.30 26.04
N CYS A 403 15.04 -6.04 26.24
CA CYS A 403 16.02 -5.41 25.33
C CYS A 403 17.50 -5.76 25.66
N LYS A 404 17.75 -6.50 26.75
CA LYS A 404 19.12 -6.89 27.16
C LYS A 404 19.46 -8.36 26.85
N GLY A 405 18.56 -9.15 26.31
CA GLY A 405 18.74 -10.50 25.78
C GLY A 405 18.55 -10.51 24.27
#